data_d43e3f186c82085d4880695308d0f83f
#
_entry.id   d43e3f186c82085d4880695308d0f83f
#
_cell.length_a   1.000
_cell.length_b   1.000
_cell.length_c   1.000
_cell.angle_alpha   90.00
_cell.angle_beta   90.00
_cell.angle_gamma   90.00
#
_symmetry.space_group_name_H-M   'P 1'
#
loop_
_entity.id
_entity.type
_entity.pdbx_description
1 polymer ?
#
loop_
_entity_poly.entity_id
_entity_poly.type
_entity_poly.pdbx_seq_one_letter_code
_entity_poly.pdbx_strand_id
1 'polypeptide(L)'
;RYPDGAIPYHSRWRHFEAGGVDRRALLDARLGDVSAATRARAQIDLALVSVLLDAGAGSDWKYVESASGQTFTRSEGLGVASFHAFTAGMFSSDAAHPLQVDAAGLRGVITDRLGQAFQVQARNPLVGLEGRATLLRRLGEVLADQPAAFGAQGRPGGIFDLLTNSDHHAPPETAEVSAHGILSTLLDTLSGIWPAQNSIASPPRPDRPGRASDAVALGDCWRHSDVRGPGLTDGWMPFHKLSQWLTYSLLEPFEWAGVTVTGLDALTGLPEYRNGGLLIDAGVLQPKDPAALAQRYRAGDEFIVEWRALTVALLDELAPLVRQRLGLSAEAMPLACVLEGGTWAAGRVLAQRLRGGPPPLNIESDGTIF
;
A
#
# COMPACT_ATOMS: atom_id res chain seq x y z
N ARG A 1 -23.06 -0.71 3.22
CA ARG A 1 -22.12 0.13 2.50
C ARG A 1 -22.19 -0.14 0.99
N TYR A 2 -22.46 -1.37 0.59
CA TYR A 2 -22.54 -1.79 -0.81
C TYR A 2 -23.90 -2.48 -1.06
N PRO A 3 -24.99 -1.72 -1.24
CA PRO A 3 -26.36 -2.27 -1.31
C PRO A 3 -26.59 -3.16 -2.55
N ASP A 4 -25.84 -2.90 -3.61
CA ASP A 4 -25.99 -3.64 -4.87
C ASP A 4 -25.16 -4.91 -4.94
N GLY A 5 -24.49 -5.28 -3.82
CA GLY A 5 -23.67 -6.50 -3.72
C GLY A 5 -22.33 -6.46 -4.43
N ALA A 6 -22.04 -5.44 -5.21
CA ALA A 6 -20.73 -5.28 -5.85
C ALA A 6 -19.73 -4.65 -4.87
N ILE A 7 -18.96 -5.50 -4.18
CA ILE A 7 -17.93 -5.06 -3.25
C ILE A 7 -16.62 -4.89 -4.03
N PRO A 8 -16.04 -3.65 -4.08
CA PRO A 8 -14.79 -3.43 -4.77
C PRO A 8 -13.60 -3.97 -3.98
N TYR A 9 -12.41 -3.97 -4.59
CA TYR A 9 -11.19 -4.35 -3.91
C TYR A 9 -10.86 -3.41 -2.75
N HIS A 10 -10.29 -3.96 -1.68
CA HIS A 10 -9.71 -3.18 -0.60
C HIS A 10 -8.42 -2.51 -1.06
N SER A 11 -8.57 -1.35 -1.67
CA SER A 11 -7.50 -0.63 -2.35
C SER A 11 -7.44 0.84 -1.92
N ARG A 12 -6.39 1.54 -2.34
CA ARG A 12 -6.25 2.98 -2.12
C ARG A 12 -7.37 3.77 -2.75
N TRP A 13 -8.00 3.28 -3.80
CA TRP A 13 -9.10 3.93 -4.49
C TRP A 13 -10.31 4.17 -3.58
N ARG A 14 -10.54 3.29 -2.60
CA ARG A 14 -11.61 3.47 -1.58
C ARG A 14 -11.40 4.72 -0.74
N HIS A 15 -10.15 5.12 -0.51
CA HIS A 15 -9.84 6.36 0.20
C HIS A 15 -9.99 7.61 -0.69
N PHE A 16 -9.80 7.47 -1.99
CA PHE A 16 -10.10 8.55 -2.94
C PHE A 16 -11.60 8.79 -3.12
N GLU A 17 -12.45 7.89 -2.68
CA GLU A 17 -13.91 8.04 -2.62
C GLU A 17 -14.41 8.62 -1.28
N ALA A 18 -13.53 8.94 -0.35
CA ALA A 18 -13.88 9.45 0.96
C ALA A 18 -14.77 10.69 0.84
N GLY A 19 -15.82 10.74 1.69
CA GLY A 19 -16.80 11.82 1.68
C GLY A 19 -17.79 11.77 0.52
N GLY A 20 -17.84 10.68 -0.26
CA GLY A 20 -18.73 10.54 -1.41
C GLY A 20 -18.26 11.30 -2.67
N VAL A 21 -17.00 11.73 -2.71
CA VAL A 21 -16.40 12.42 -3.86
C VAL A 21 -15.63 11.41 -4.72
N ASP A 22 -16.01 11.27 -5.98
CA ASP A 22 -15.28 10.44 -6.96
C ASP A 22 -14.04 11.18 -7.48
N ARG A 23 -12.91 11.03 -6.74
CA ARG A 23 -11.64 11.69 -7.12
C ARG A 23 -10.94 10.98 -8.29
N ARG A 24 -11.31 9.74 -8.60
CA ARG A 24 -10.89 9.10 -9.84
C ARG A 24 -11.48 9.83 -11.05
N ALA A 25 -12.79 10.04 -11.05
CA ALA A 25 -13.44 10.80 -12.12
C ALA A 25 -12.88 12.24 -12.26
N LEU A 26 -12.53 12.88 -11.13
CA LEU A 26 -11.86 14.19 -11.16
C LEU A 26 -10.47 14.12 -11.80
N LEU A 27 -9.68 13.07 -11.53
CA LEU A 27 -8.39 12.86 -12.18
C LEU A 27 -8.58 12.61 -13.68
N ASP A 28 -9.51 11.72 -14.04
CA ASP A 28 -9.79 11.35 -15.43
C ASP A 28 -10.25 12.56 -16.27
N ALA A 29 -11.07 13.42 -15.69
CA ALA A 29 -11.47 14.67 -16.31
C ALA A 29 -10.30 15.65 -16.55
N ARG A 30 -9.34 15.70 -15.60
CA ARG A 30 -8.14 16.54 -15.73
C ARG A 30 -7.14 16.00 -16.76
N LEU A 31 -7.04 14.69 -16.90
CA LEU A 31 -6.23 14.03 -17.92
C LEU A 31 -6.78 14.28 -19.34
N GLY A 32 -8.11 14.46 -19.45
CA GLY A 32 -8.77 14.70 -20.74
C GLY A 32 -8.77 13.47 -21.65
N ASP A 33 -8.70 13.73 -22.95
CA ASP A 33 -8.71 12.69 -23.98
C ASP A 33 -7.29 12.15 -24.21
N VAL A 34 -6.88 11.23 -23.32
CA VAL A 34 -5.61 10.51 -23.41
C VAL A 34 -5.86 9.02 -23.60
N SER A 35 -4.88 8.28 -24.12
CA SER A 35 -4.99 6.83 -24.26
C SER A 35 -5.23 6.12 -22.90
N ALA A 36 -5.85 4.95 -22.94
CA ALA A 36 -6.06 4.12 -21.73
C ALA A 36 -4.73 3.84 -20.99
N ALA A 37 -3.66 3.55 -21.74
CA ALA A 37 -2.33 3.34 -21.18
C ALA A 37 -1.78 4.59 -20.46
N THR A 38 -1.94 5.77 -21.06
CA THR A 38 -1.50 7.04 -20.43
C THR A 38 -2.28 7.33 -19.15
N ARG A 39 -3.59 7.05 -19.16
CA ARG A 39 -4.46 7.16 -17.99
C ARG A 39 -4.04 6.19 -16.89
N ALA A 40 -3.79 4.92 -17.23
CA ALA A 40 -3.33 3.90 -16.29
C ALA A 40 -2.00 4.30 -15.64
N ARG A 41 -1.03 4.81 -16.40
CA ARG A 41 0.25 5.30 -15.83
C ARG A 41 0.03 6.40 -14.80
N ALA A 42 -0.83 7.38 -15.08
CA ALA A 42 -1.12 8.46 -14.13
C ALA A 42 -1.86 7.96 -12.88
N GLN A 43 -2.77 7.00 -13.05
CA GLN A 43 -3.48 6.36 -11.93
C GLN A 43 -2.52 5.52 -11.08
N ILE A 44 -1.59 4.78 -11.68
CA ILE A 44 -0.54 4.02 -10.97
C ILE A 44 0.42 4.99 -10.25
N ASP A 45 0.84 6.07 -10.90
CA ASP A 45 1.67 7.11 -10.28
C ASP A 45 1.02 7.63 -8.99
N LEU A 46 -0.26 8.02 -9.06
CA LEU A 46 -1.03 8.49 -7.90
C LEU A 46 -1.16 7.42 -6.83
N ALA A 47 -1.57 6.20 -7.20
CA ALA A 47 -1.82 5.12 -6.25
C ALA A 47 -0.55 4.76 -5.49
N LEU A 48 0.59 4.63 -6.18
CA LEU A 48 1.86 4.25 -5.58
C LEU A 48 2.33 5.30 -4.56
N VAL A 49 2.39 6.56 -4.94
CA VAL A 49 2.81 7.63 -4.02
C VAL A 49 1.84 7.74 -2.83
N SER A 50 0.53 7.64 -3.09
CA SER A 50 -0.47 7.73 -2.04
C SER A 50 -0.42 6.57 -1.05
N VAL A 51 -0.14 5.34 -1.52
CA VAL A 51 0.05 4.16 -0.65
C VAL A 51 1.29 4.33 0.21
N LEU A 52 2.41 4.77 -0.36
CA LEU A 52 3.64 5.00 0.42
C LEU A 52 3.51 6.12 1.47
N LEU A 53 2.59 7.04 1.27
CA LEU A 53 2.26 8.08 2.24
C LEU A 53 1.28 7.62 3.33
N ASP A 54 0.70 6.41 3.22
CA ASP A 54 -0.32 5.91 4.14
C ASP A 54 0.26 5.09 5.29
N ALA A 55 1.08 5.71 6.11
CA ALA A 55 1.43 5.19 7.42
C ALA A 55 0.58 5.86 8.52
N GLY A 56 0.71 5.47 9.78
CA GLY A 56 -0.04 6.06 10.89
C GLY A 56 0.08 7.58 10.93
N ALA A 57 -1.05 8.29 10.81
CA ALA A 57 -1.10 9.75 10.78
C ALA A 57 -1.01 10.40 12.18
N GLY A 58 -1.22 9.62 13.23
CA GLY A 58 -1.46 10.13 14.57
C GLY A 58 -2.94 10.42 14.82
N SER A 59 -3.30 10.64 16.09
CA SER A 59 -4.69 10.87 16.52
C SER A 59 -5.19 12.27 16.18
N ASP A 60 -4.32 13.25 16.11
CA ASP A 60 -4.66 14.68 16.12
C ASP A 60 -4.73 15.27 14.72
N TRP A 61 -4.02 14.65 13.77
CA TRP A 61 -3.95 15.15 12.41
C TRP A 61 -5.27 15.05 11.66
N LYS A 62 -5.60 16.13 10.94
CA LYS A 62 -6.80 16.29 10.10
C LYS A 62 -6.43 16.97 8.79
N TYR A 63 -7.16 16.64 7.75
CA TYR A 63 -7.09 17.32 6.47
C TYR A 63 -8.47 17.92 6.13
N VAL A 64 -8.51 19.21 5.82
CA VAL A 64 -9.73 19.92 5.40
C VAL A 64 -9.68 20.09 3.89
N GLU A 65 -10.58 19.44 3.17
CA GLU A 65 -10.67 19.60 1.73
C GLU A 65 -11.51 20.83 1.38
N SER A 66 -10.85 21.84 0.81
CA SER A 66 -11.51 23.14 0.53
C SER A 66 -12.69 23.02 -0.45
N ALA A 67 -12.61 22.10 -1.43
CA ALA A 67 -13.64 21.95 -2.47
C ALA A 67 -14.96 21.37 -1.92
N SER A 68 -14.89 20.44 -0.95
CA SER A 68 -16.08 19.81 -0.34
C SER A 68 -16.44 20.39 1.03
N GLY A 69 -15.52 21.15 1.64
CA GLY A 69 -15.66 21.63 3.02
C GLY A 69 -15.56 20.50 4.07
N GLN A 70 -15.27 19.27 3.66
CA GLN A 70 -15.22 18.12 4.55
C GLN A 70 -13.85 17.98 5.23
N THR A 71 -13.87 17.39 6.43
CA THR A 71 -12.67 17.10 7.20
C THR A 71 -12.44 15.60 7.25
N PHE A 72 -11.23 15.18 6.90
CA PHE A 72 -10.80 13.78 6.88
C PHE A 72 -9.67 13.54 7.85
N THR A 73 -9.56 12.31 8.38
CA THR A 73 -8.52 11.90 9.32
C THR A 73 -7.95 10.57 8.89
N ARG A 74 -6.81 10.15 9.48
CA ARG A 74 -6.22 8.84 9.25
C ARG A 74 -6.01 8.56 7.74
N SER A 75 -6.18 7.32 7.31
CA SER A 75 -5.95 6.88 5.92
C SER A 75 -6.82 7.60 4.90
N GLU A 76 -8.09 7.90 5.22
CA GLU A 76 -8.95 8.70 4.34
C GLU A 76 -8.37 10.11 4.14
N GLY A 77 -7.94 10.75 5.22
CA GLY A 77 -7.29 12.07 5.16
C GLY A 77 -5.99 12.06 4.36
N LEU A 78 -5.14 11.04 4.57
CA LEU A 78 -3.90 10.86 3.82
C LEU A 78 -4.17 10.61 2.32
N GLY A 79 -5.23 9.86 1.99
CA GLY A 79 -5.67 9.66 0.61
C GLY A 79 -6.08 10.97 -0.05
N VAL A 80 -6.96 11.72 0.57
CA VAL A 80 -7.43 13.01 0.02
C VAL A 80 -6.27 14.01 -0.10
N ALA A 81 -5.41 14.12 0.92
CA ALA A 81 -4.26 15.02 0.88
C ALA A 81 -3.27 14.67 -0.24
N SER A 82 -2.95 13.37 -0.40
CA SER A 82 -2.04 12.92 -1.45
C SER A 82 -2.62 13.09 -2.85
N PHE A 83 -3.93 12.92 -3.03
CA PHE A 83 -4.63 13.24 -4.27
C PHE A 83 -4.45 14.71 -4.66
N HIS A 84 -4.68 15.62 -3.73
CA HIS A 84 -4.51 17.05 -3.99
C HIS A 84 -3.05 17.44 -4.21
N ALA A 85 -2.10 16.86 -3.48
CA ALA A 85 -0.67 17.06 -3.71
C ALA A 85 -0.25 16.60 -5.11
N PHE A 86 -0.70 15.40 -5.53
CA PHE A 86 -0.46 14.87 -6.87
C PHE A 86 -1.07 15.78 -7.95
N THR A 87 -2.34 16.13 -7.82
CA THR A 87 -3.02 16.95 -8.83
C THR A 87 -2.54 18.39 -8.88
N ALA A 88 -1.82 18.86 -7.86
CA ALA A 88 -1.08 20.12 -7.84
C ALA A 88 0.32 20.01 -8.48
N GLY A 89 0.72 18.82 -8.96
CA GLY A 89 2.02 18.61 -9.61
C GLY A 89 3.20 18.48 -8.65
N MET A 90 2.96 18.21 -7.36
CA MET A 90 4.03 18.18 -6.34
C MET A 90 5.12 17.15 -6.64
N PHE A 91 4.81 16.07 -7.33
CA PHE A 91 5.68 14.93 -7.55
C PHE A 91 6.22 14.85 -8.98
N SER A 92 5.89 15.83 -9.82
CA SER A 92 6.40 15.96 -11.18
C SER A 92 7.52 17.01 -11.24
N SER A 93 8.58 16.71 -11.97
CA SER A 93 9.61 17.68 -12.32
C SER A 93 9.27 18.49 -13.57
N ASP A 94 8.23 18.08 -14.30
CA ASP A 94 7.77 18.72 -15.54
C ASP A 94 6.48 19.51 -15.29
N ALA A 95 6.59 20.84 -15.32
CA ALA A 95 5.44 21.72 -15.13
C ALA A 95 4.40 21.62 -16.27
N ALA A 96 4.79 21.12 -17.46
CA ALA A 96 3.86 20.89 -18.57
C ALA A 96 3.06 19.61 -18.39
N HIS A 97 3.57 18.65 -17.58
CA HIS A 97 2.93 17.38 -17.30
C HIS A 97 2.78 17.18 -15.77
N PRO A 98 1.95 18.00 -15.11
CA PRO A 98 1.84 17.96 -13.63
C PRO A 98 1.16 16.70 -13.11
N LEU A 99 0.39 15.98 -13.94
CA LEU A 99 -0.38 14.78 -13.52
C LEU A 99 0.43 13.48 -13.72
N GLN A 100 1.68 13.52 -13.25
CA GLN A 100 2.58 12.37 -13.22
C GLN A 100 3.47 12.41 -11.98
N VAL A 101 4.13 11.30 -11.73
CA VAL A 101 5.24 11.21 -10.78
C VAL A 101 6.49 10.86 -11.55
N ASP A 102 7.61 11.51 -11.28
CA ASP A 102 8.90 11.15 -11.85
C ASP A 102 10.03 11.20 -10.81
N ALA A 103 11.13 10.52 -11.12
CA ALA A 103 12.27 10.39 -10.21
C ALA A 103 12.85 11.74 -9.76
N ALA A 104 12.93 12.73 -10.65
CA ALA A 104 13.48 14.05 -10.32
C ALA A 104 12.52 14.83 -9.40
N GLY A 105 11.20 14.78 -9.67
CA GLY A 105 10.18 15.38 -8.81
C GLY A 105 10.20 14.78 -7.41
N LEU A 106 10.30 13.46 -7.29
CA LEU A 106 10.36 12.79 -6.00
C LEU A 106 11.64 13.12 -5.21
N ARG A 107 12.81 13.13 -5.87
CA ARG A 107 14.08 13.54 -5.23
C ARG A 107 14.03 14.98 -4.74
N GLY A 108 13.28 15.83 -5.42
CA GLY A 108 13.05 17.24 -5.07
C GLY A 108 12.05 17.46 -3.94
N VAL A 109 11.45 16.42 -3.35
CA VAL A 109 10.47 16.59 -2.25
C VAL A 109 11.11 17.20 -1.02
N ILE A 110 10.62 18.37 -0.64
CA ILE A 110 11.02 19.11 0.56
C ILE A 110 9.98 18.83 1.64
N THR A 111 10.43 18.41 2.83
CA THR A 111 9.60 18.03 3.97
C THR A 111 8.59 19.11 4.35
N ASP A 112 9.02 20.38 4.41
CA ASP A 112 8.12 21.49 4.74
C ASP A 112 7.02 21.72 3.70
N ARG A 113 7.34 21.55 2.40
CA ARG A 113 6.34 21.64 1.34
C ARG A 113 5.34 20.50 1.40
N LEU A 114 5.81 19.29 1.67
CA LEU A 114 4.93 18.16 1.91
C LEU A 114 4.04 18.43 3.12
N GLY A 115 4.61 18.96 4.20
CA GLY A 115 3.87 19.36 5.40
C GLY A 115 2.80 20.41 5.10
N GLN A 116 3.10 21.43 4.30
CA GLN A 116 2.14 22.45 3.87
C GLN A 116 0.99 21.83 3.06
N ALA A 117 1.29 20.96 2.09
CA ALA A 117 0.29 20.26 1.29
C ALA A 117 -0.62 19.36 2.15
N PHE A 118 -0.09 18.81 3.23
CA PHE A 118 -0.82 17.99 4.21
C PHE A 118 -1.37 18.79 5.38
N GLN A 119 -1.33 20.13 5.31
CA GLN A 119 -1.86 21.06 6.30
C GLN A 119 -1.25 20.86 7.70
N VAL A 120 0.02 20.42 7.75
CA VAL A 120 0.73 20.20 9.01
C VAL A 120 1.06 21.53 9.69
N GLN A 121 0.73 21.63 10.96
CA GLN A 121 0.96 22.79 11.80
C GLN A 121 1.20 22.33 13.25
N ALA A 122 1.66 23.20 14.12
CA ALA A 122 1.87 22.88 15.54
C ALA A 122 0.62 22.31 16.24
N ARG A 123 -0.58 22.76 15.81
CA ARG A 123 -1.88 22.27 16.32
C ARG A 123 -2.49 21.15 15.49
N ASN A 124 -1.82 20.73 14.40
CA ASN A 124 -2.26 19.70 13.49
C ASN A 124 -1.05 18.85 13.07
N PRO A 125 -0.38 18.18 14.01
CA PRO A 125 0.86 17.45 13.75
C PRO A 125 0.59 16.15 13.01
N LEU A 126 1.31 15.90 11.92
CA LEU A 126 1.33 14.62 11.22
C LEU A 126 2.52 13.80 11.71
N VAL A 127 2.24 12.65 12.33
CA VAL A 127 3.29 11.73 12.78
C VAL A 127 4.07 11.19 11.57
N GLY A 128 5.38 11.13 11.64
CA GLY A 128 6.24 10.55 10.61
C GLY A 128 6.36 11.36 9.31
N LEU A 129 6.19 12.67 9.35
CA LEU A 129 6.30 13.53 8.15
C LEU A 129 7.67 13.40 7.46
N GLU A 130 8.77 13.46 8.23
CA GLU A 130 10.13 13.31 7.68
C GLU A 130 10.37 11.91 7.10
N GLY A 131 9.86 10.86 7.76
CA GLY A 131 9.92 9.48 7.25
C GLY A 131 9.24 9.35 5.88
N ARG A 132 8.07 9.96 5.72
CA ARG A 132 7.34 10.01 4.43
C ARG A 132 8.13 10.75 3.34
N ALA A 133 8.65 11.92 3.65
CA ALA A 133 9.46 12.68 2.70
C ALA A 133 10.73 11.91 2.30
N THR A 134 11.38 11.26 3.25
CA THR A 134 12.56 10.42 3.00
C THR A 134 12.22 9.20 2.14
N LEU A 135 11.07 8.56 2.39
CA LEU A 135 10.61 7.42 1.59
C LEU A 135 10.36 7.83 0.12
N LEU A 136 9.73 8.98 -0.11
CA LEU A 136 9.51 9.52 -1.45
C LEU A 136 10.83 9.86 -2.16
N ARG A 137 11.80 10.46 -1.47
CA ARG A 137 13.12 10.74 -2.06
C ARG A 137 13.85 9.45 -2.44
N ARG A 138 13.83 8.43 -1.56
CA ARG A 138 14.39 7.09 -1.85
C ARG A 138 13.69 6.42 -3.03
N LEU A 139 12.36 6.56 -3.12
CA LEU A 139 11.64 6.10 -4.31
C LEU A 139 12.20 6.76 -5.57
N GLY A 140 12.42 8.07 -5.57
CA GLY A 140 13.01 8.79 -6.69
C GLY A 140 14.40 8.28 -7.08
N GLU A 141 15.25 7.89 -6.11
CA GLU A 141 16.55 7.27 -6.40
C GLU A 141 16.38 5.89 -7.05
N VAL A 142 15.54 5.04 -6.46
CA VAL A 142 15.31 3.67 -6.96
C VAL A 142 14.72 3.66 -8.37
N LEU A 143 13.80 4.58 -8.66
CA LEU A 143 13.21 4.70 -10.00
C LEU A 143 14.23 5.17 -11.04
N ALA A 144 15.11 6.12 -10.68
CA ALA A 144 16.16 6.62 -11.56
C ALA A 144 17.21 5.54 -11.90
N ASP A 145 17.50 4.64 -10.95
CA ASP A 145 18.47 3.57 -11.12
C ASP A 145 17.96 2.40 -11.99
N GLN A 146 16.67 2.40 -12.37
CA GLN A 146 16.03 1.29 -13.09
C GLN A 146 15.27 1.78 -14.35
N PRO A 147 15.95 2.41 -15.32
CA PRO A 147 15.29 2.95 -16.52
C PRO A 147 14.63 1.87 -17.40
N ALA A 148 15.08 0.62 -17.30
CA ALA A 148 14.45 -0.50 -18.02
C ALA A 148 13.03 -0.80 -17.52
N ALA A 149 12.76 -0.54 -16.23
CA ALA A 149 11.44 -0.78 -15.63
C ALA A 149 10.55 0.49 -15.64
N PHE A 150 11.16 1.66 -15.45
CA PHE A 150 10.44 2.92 -15.17
C PHE A 150 10.64 3.99 -16.25
N GLY A 151 11.29 3.65 -17.36
CA GLY A 151 11.62 4.59 -18.42
C GLY A 151 12.68 5.61 -18.01
N ALA A 152 13.08 6.48 -18.95
CA ALA A 152 14.14 7.47 -18.75
C ALA A 152 13.81 8.52 -17.67
N GLN A 153 12.53 8.82 -17.45
CA GLN A 153 12.08 9.76 -16.41
C GLN A 153 11.94 9.12 -15.03
N GLY A 154 12.00 7.78 -14.94
CA GLY A 154 11.77 7.05 -13.70
C GLY A 154 10.34 7.25 -13.17
N ARG A 155 9.33 6.87 -13.96
CA ARG A 155 7.91 6.96 -13.57
C ARG A 155 7.41 5.66 -12.96
N PRO A 156 6.75 5.67 -11.79
CA PRO A 156 6.09 4.48 -11.24
C PRO A 156 5.13 3.82 -12.25
N GLY A 157 4.41 4.63 -13.01
CA GLY A 157 3.49 4.17 -14.06
C GLY A 157 4.15 3.34 -15.17
N GLY A 158 5.49 3.37 -15.31
CA GLY A 158 6.24 2.49 -16.20
C GLY A 158 6.05 0.99 -15.91
N ILE A 159 5.66 0.64 -14.69
CA ILE A 159 5.24 -0.74 -14.34
C ILE A 159 4.12 -1.26 -15.27
N PHE A 160 3.22 -0.38 -15.70
CA PHE A 160 2.18 -0.75 -16.66
C PHE A 160 2.80 -1.28 -17.96
N ASP A 161 3.74 -0.53 -18.53
CA ASP A 161 4.39 -0.89 -19.78
C ASP A 161 5.24 -2.15 -19.63
N LEU A 162 5.99 -2.24 -18.53
CA LEU A 162 6.81 -3.40 -18.21
C LEU A 162 6.00 -4.70 -18.17
N LEU A 163 4.83 -4.68 -17.52
CA LEU A 163 4.01 -5.88 -17.30
C LEU A 163 3.12 -6.22 -18.49
N THR A 164 2.72 -5.24 -19.30
CA THR A 164 1.91 -5.47 -20.49
C THR A 164 2.75 -5.66 -21.76
N ASN A 165 4.08 -5.55 -21.69
CA ASN A 165 4.98 -5.53 -22.85
C ASN A 165 4.55 -4.50 -23.90
N SER A 166 3.98 -3.38 -23.47
CA SER A 166 3.45 -2.36 -24.37
C SER A 166 4.53 -1.31 -24.68
N ASP A 167 4.90 -1.20 -25.95
CA ASP A 167 5.76 -0.12 -26.46
C ASP A 167 5.00 1.21 -26.53
N HIS A 168 4.65 1.78 -25.36
CA HIS A 168 4.09 3.11 -25.14
C HIS A 168 2.78 3.49 -25.89
N HIS A 169 2.19 2.65 -26.73
CA HIS A 169 1.07 3.08 -27.61
C HIS A 169 -0.30 2.58 -27.20
N ALA A 170 -0.50 1.30 -26.98
CA ALA A 170 -1.73 0.73 -26.42
C ALA A 170 -1.41 -0.67 -25.90
N PRO A 171 -2.06 -1.15 -24.83
CA PRO A 171 -1.96 -2.55 -24.49
C PRO A 171 -2.50 -3.37 -25.67
N PRO A 172 -1.90 -4.54 -25.97
CA PRO A 172 -2.49 -5.46 -26.94
C PRO A 172 -3.93 -5.79 -26.49
N GLU A 173 -4.84 -5.96 -27.43
CA GLU A 173 -6.28 -6.21 -27.17
C GLU A 173 -6.56 -7.41 -26.22
N THR A 174 -5.54 -8.19 -25.86
CA THR A 174 -5.60 -9.38 -25.01
C THR A 174 -4.50 -9.41 -23.95
N ALA A 175 -4.06 -8.23 -23.44
CA ALA A 175 -3.03 -8.22 -22.41
C ALA A 175 -3.57 -8.86 -21.11
N GLU A 176 -2.80 -9.79 -20.57
CA GLU A 176 -3.06 -10.47 -19.30
C GLU A 176 -1.89 -10.24 -18.35
N VAL A 177 -2.18 -9.91 -17.11
CA VAL A 177 -1.18 -9.70 -16.05
C VAL A 177 -1.62 -10.44 -14.79
N SER A 178 -0.73 -11.22 -14.19
CA SER A 178 -1.05 -11.87 -12.92
C SER A 178 -0.85 -10.92 -11.73
N ALA A 179 -1.73 -11.00 -10.75
CA ALA A 179 -1.61 -10.22 -9.51
C ALA A 179 -0.29 -10.53 -8.78
N HIS A 180 0.17 -11.80 -8.80
CA HIS A 180 1.48 -12.19 -8.30
C HIS A 180 2.62 -11.55 -9.09
N GLY A 181 2.48 -11.41 -10.42
CA GLY A 181 3.47 -10.72 -11.26
C GLY A 181 3.62 -9.24 -10.88
N ILE A 182 2.50 -8.55 -10.60
CA ILE A 182 2.53 -7.17 -10.09
C ILE A 182 3.28 -7.11 -8.76
N LEU A 183 2.93 -7.98 -7.80
CA LEU A 183 3.58 -8.03 -6.48
C LEU A 183 5.08 -8.30 -6.60
N SER A 184 5.48 -9.31 -7.37
CA SER A 184 6.89 -9.67 -7.56
C SER A 184 7.67 -8.52 -8.16
N THR A 185 7.12 -7.85 -9.17
CA THR A 185 7.74 -6.66 -9.78
C THR A 185 7.94 -5.54 -8.76
N LEU A 186 6.94 -5.26 -7.92
CA LEU A 186 7.05 -4.26 -6.86
C LEU A 186 8.13 -4.64 -5.84
N LEU A 187 8.21 -5.90 -5.42
CA LEU A 187 9.22 -6.36 -4.47
C LEU A 187 10.62 -6.31 -5.06
N ASP A 188 10.79 -6.72 -6.30
CA ASP A 188 12.09 -6.73 -6.98
C ASP A 188 12.59 -5.31 -7.27
N THR A 189 11.71 -4.43 -7.75
CA THR A 189 12.11 -3.10 -8.20
C THR A 189 12.15 -2.06 -7.07
N LEU A 190 11.32 -2.19 -6.04
CA LEU A 190 11.19 -1.17 -4.99
C LEU A 190 11.86 -1.56 -3.66
N SER A 191 12.56 -2.70 -3.56
CA SER A 191 13.21 -3.12 -2.31
C SER A 191 14.14 -2.06 -1.71
N GLY A 192 14.81 -1.28 -2.54
CA GLY A 192 15.75 -0.23 -2.11
C GLY A 192 15.12 0.98 -1.39
N ILE A 193 13.78 1.14 -1.42
CA ILE A 193 13.12 2.26 -0.72
C ILE A 193 13.05 2.05 0.80
N TRP A 194 13.11 0.78 1.25
CA TRP A 194 12.89 0.46 2.66
C TRP A 194 14.11 0.78 3.51
N PRO A 195 13.90 1.13 4.80
CA PRO A 195 15.00 1.22 5.75
C PRO A 195 15.77 -0.10 5.86
N ALA A 196 17.09 -0.02 6.01
CA ALA A 196 17.98 -1.19 6.09
C ALA A 196 17.93 -1.94 7.44
N GLN A 197 16.88 -1.75 8.24
CA GLN A 197 16.74 -2.40 9.56
C GLN A 197 16.71 -3.92 9.47
N ASN A 198 16.06 -4.45 8.42
CA ASN A 198 16.00 -5.87 8.13
C ASN A 198 16.69 -6.09 6.79
N SER A 199 17.89 -6.61 6.82
CA SER A 199 18.67 -6.88 5.62
C SER A 199 19.39 -8.21 5.71
N ILE A 200 19.61 -8.82 4.56
CA ILE A 200 20.47 -9.99 4.39
C ILE A 200 21.62 -9.66 3.45
N ALA A 201 22.76 -10.34 3.65
CA ALA A 201 23.84 -10.26 2.69
C ALA A 201 23.38 -10.86 1.35
N SER A 202 23.49 -10.10 0.28
CA SER A 202 23.24 -10.64 -1.06
C SER A 202 24.30 -11.69 -1.39
N PRO A 203 23.95 -12.85 -1.96
CA PRO A 203 24.94 -13.73 -2.52
C PRO A 203 25.74 -13.02 -3.63
N PRO A 204 27.02 -13.33 -3.81
CA PRO A 204 27.82 -12.73 -4.87
C PRO A 204 27.14 -12.89 -6.22
N ARG A 205 26.88 -11.80 -6.92
CA ARG A 205 26.30 -11.84 -8.27
C ARG A 205 27.41 -12.06 -9.29
N PRO A 206 27.27 -13.06 -10.19
CA PRO A 206 28.28 -13.33 -11.23
C PRO A 206 28.52 -12.16 -12.18
N ASP A 207 27.48 -11.30 -12.37
CA ASP A 207 27.51 -10.13 -13.26
C ASP A 207 28.16 -8.88 -12.65
N ARG A 208 28.50 -8.93 -11.34
CA ARG A 208 29.16 -7.83 -10.61
C ARG A 208 30.28 -8.32 -9.69
N PRO A 209 31.34 -8.93 -10.24
CA PRO A 209 32.46 -9.43 -9.45
C PRO A 209 33.20 -8.26 -8.78
N GLY A 210 33.39 -8.35 -7.45
CA GLY A 210 34.21 -7.40 -6.69
C GLY A 210 33.50 -6.29 -5.94
N ARG A 211 32.17 -6.17 -5.99
CA ARG A 211 31.42 -5.41 -4.99
C ARG A 211 31.22 -6.25 -3.73
N ALA A 212 31.53 -5.67 -2.59
CA ALA A 212 31.11 -6.23 -1.30
C ALA A 212 29.61 -6.54 -1.39
N SER A 213 29.16 -7.65 -0.79
CA SER A 213 27.76 -8.07 -0.82
C SER A 213 26.87 -6.90 -0.38
N ASP A 214 26.21 -6.27 -1.35
CA ASP A 214 25.26 -5.20 -1.04
C ASP A 214 24.15 -5.85 -0.20
N ALA A 215 23.91 -5.34 1.00
CA ALA A 215 22.83 -5.83 1.84
C ALA A 215 21.50 -5.56 1.13
N VAL A 216 20.69 -6.61 0.98
CA VAL A 216 19.32 -6.47 0.43
C VAL A 216 18.40 -6.11 1.57
N ALA A 217 17.76 -4.95 1.49
CA ALA A 217 16.73 -4.56 2.44
C ALA A 217 15.48 -5.43 2.22
N LEU A 218 15.03 -6.11 3.28
CA LEU A 218 13.88 -7.01 3.24
C LEU A 218 12.54 -6.27 3.48
N GLY A 219 12.58 -5.01 3.89
CA GLY A 219 11.37 -4.26 4.20
C GLY A 219 10.56 -4.90 5.33
N ASP A 220 9.27 -5.13 5.08
CA ASP A 220 8.33 -5.72 6.06
C ASP A 220 8.47 -7.24 6.14
N CYS A 221 9.67 -7.67 6.56
CA CYS A 221 10.04 -9.06 6.80
C CYS A 221 10.78 -9.14 8.15
N TRP A 222 10.35 -10.01 9.06
CA TRP A 222 10.76 -9.97 10.46
C TRP A 222 11.22 -11.33 10.97
N ARG A 223 12.09 -11.32 11.97
CA ARG A 223 12.56 -12.57 12.63
C ARG A 223 11.51 -13.12 13.58
N HIS A 224 11.41 -14.46 13.59
CA HIS A 224 10.65 -15.19 14.59
C HIS A 224 11.36 -16.51 14.89
N SER A 225 11.45 -16.88 16.18
CA SER A 225 12.20 -18.05 16.64
C SER A 225 11.65 -19.39 16.13
N ASP A 226 10.35 -19.47 15.84
CA ASP A 226 9.69 -20.71 15.40
C ASP A 226 9.59 -20.84 13.87
N VAL A 227 9.95 -19.80 13.12
CA VAL A 227 9.96 -19.88 11.65
C VAL A 227 11.16 -20.67 11.18
N ARG A 228 10.93 -21.67 10.34
CA ARG A 228 11.97 -22.47 9.68
C ARG A 228 11.81 -22.39 8.18
N GLY A 229 12.93 -22.21 7.48
CA GLY A 229 12.97 -22.16 6.02
C GLY A 229 14.34 -22.59 5.50
N PRO A 230 14.47 -22.90 4.21
CA PRO A 230 15.73 -23.31 3.62
C PRO A 230 16.70 -22.12 3.48
N GLY A 231 17.98 -22.34 3.79
CA GLY A 231 19.05 -21.37 3.54
C GLY A 231 18.81 -20.00 4.18
N LEU A 232 18.84 -18.93 3.38
CA LEU A 232 18.72 -17.55 3.86
C LEU A 232 17.31 -17.18 4.36
N THR A 233 16.29 -18.00 4.09
CA THR A 233 14.92 -17.73 4.54
C THR A 233 14.66 -18.20 5.97
N ASP A 234 15.58 -18.96 6.58
CA ASP A 234 15.42 -19.48 7.93
C ASP A 234 15.25 -18.36 8.97
N GLY A 235 14.23 -18.47 9.76
CA GLY A 235 13.88 -17.49 10.78
C GLY A 235 13.21 -16.20 10.27
N TRP A 236 12.92 -16.07 8.98
CA TRP A 236 12.29 -14.87 8.42
C TRP A 236 10.82 -15.10 8.05
N MET A 237 9.94 -14.23 8.56
CA MET A 237 8.51 -14.16 8.21
C MET A 237 8.28 -12.94 7.33
N PRO A 238 8.02 -13.13 6.02
CA PRO A 238 7.70 -12.04 5.12
C PRO A 238 6.21 -11.69 5.20
N PHE A 239 5.89 -10.42 5.41
CA PHE A 239 4.52 -9.92 5.31
C PHE A 239 4.34 -9.03 4.08
N HIS A 240 5.28 -8.10 3.86
CA HIS A 240 5.20 -7.14 2.76
C HIS A 240 3.81 -6.49 2.65
N LYS A 241 3.18 -6.18 3.81
CA LYS A 241 1.80 -5.70 3.91
C LYS A 241 1.52 -4.52 2.97
N LEU A 242 2.44 -3.54 2.95
CA LEU A 242 2.27 -2.35 2.13
C LEU A 242 2.38 -2.67 0.62
N SER A 243 3.30 -3.58 0.24
CA SER A 243 3.43 -4.05 -1.15
C SER A 243 2.21 -4.86 -1.59
N GLN A 244 1.66 -5.71 -0.71
CA GLN A 244 0.40 -6.42 -0.96
C GLN A 244 -0.76 -5.42 -1.19
N TRP A 245 -0.90 -4.42 -0.32
CA TRP A 245 -1.94 -3.41 -0.47
C TRP A 245 -1.73 -2.51 -1.68
N LEU A 246 -0.48 -2.19 -2.00
CA LEU A 246 -0.15 -1.50 -3.25
C LEU A 246 -0.57 -2.34 -4.46
N THR A 247 -0.28 -3.65 -4.45
CA THR A 247 -0.73 -4.56 -5.50
C THR A 247 -2.25 -4.50 -5.67
N TYR A 248 -3.03 -4.63 -4.58
CA TYR A 248 -4.49 -4.46 -4.64
C TYR A 248 -4.89 -3.11 -5.22
N SER A 249 -4.12 -2.05 -4.99
CA SER A 249 -4.40 -0.71 -5.49
C SER A 249 -4.03 -0.53 -6.97
N LEU A 250 -3.19 -1.40 -7.51
CA LEU A 250 -2.82 -1.39 -8.92
C LEU A 250 -3.73 -2.26 -9.79
N LEU A 251 -4.46 -3.23 -9.23
CA LEU A 251 -5.37 -4.09 -10.02
C LEU A 251 -6.34 -3.26 -10.86
N GLU A 252 -7.04 -2.31 -10.22
CA GLU A 252 -8.06 -1.49 -10.87
C GLU A 252 -7.51 -0.62 -12.03
N PRO A 253 -6.36 0.08 -11.93
CA PRO A 253 -5.75 0.78 -13.07
C PRO A 253 -5.46 -0.12 -14.28
N PHE A 254 -5.01 -1.36 -14.06
CA PHE A 254 -4.82 -2.33 -15.14
C PHE A 254 -6.17 -2.72 -15.78
N GLU A 255 -7.15 -3.08 -14.97
CA GLU A 255 -8.50 -3.46 -15.43
C GLU A 255 -9.20 -2.31 -16.17
N TRP A 256 -9.11 -1.08 -15.67
CA TRP A 256 -9.68 0.10 -16.32
C TRP A 256 -9.02 0.41 -17.67
N ALA A 257 -7.78 -0.03 -17.87
CA ALA A 257 -7.09 0.09 -19.15
C ALA A 257 -7.41 -1.07 -20.12
N GLY A 258 -8.28 -2.01 -19.72
CA GLY A 258 -8.67 -3.15 -20.55
C GLY A 258 -7.75 -4.37 -20.42
N VAL A 259 -6.84 -4.38 -19.45
CA VAL A 259 -5.95 -5.51 -19.15
C VAL A 259 -6.68 -6.50 -18.27
N THR A 260 -6.63 -7.79 -18.61
CA THR A 260 -7.16 -8.86 -17.75
C THR A 260 -6.19 -9.12 -16.59
N VAL A 261 -6.65 -8.96 -15.35
CA VAL A 261 -5.86 -9.33 -14.18
C VAL A 261 -6.29 -10.70 -13.66
N THR A 262 -5.32 -11.60 -13.49
CA THR A 262 -5.55 -13.00 -13.08
C THR A 262 -4.84 -13.34 -11.76
N GLY A 263 -5.23 -14.46 -11.14
CA GLY A 263 -4.55 -15.01 -9.97
C GLY A 263 -4.62 -14.12 -8.72
N LEU A 264 -5.76 -13.46 -8.46
CA LEU A 264 -5.94 -12.60 -7.28
C LEU A 264 -5.79 -13.35 -5.96
N ASP A 265 -6.09 -14.63 -5.93
CA ASP A 265 -5.95 -15.52 -4.76
C ASP A 265 -4.50 -15.90 -4.43
N ALA A 266 -3.54 -15.54 -5.29
CA ALA A 266 -2.11 -15.60 -4.96
C ALA A 266 -1.65 -14.46 -4.03
N LEU A 267 -2.49 -13.44 -3.80
CA LEU A 267 -2.22 -12.37 -2.84
C LEU A 267 -2.73 -12.76 -1.44
N THR A 268 -2.11 -12.22 -0.41
CA THR A 268 -2.45 -12.53 0.99
C THR A 268 -3.39 -11.51 1.62
N GLY A 269 -4.01 -11.89 2.73
CA GLY A 269 -4.66 -10.94 3.63
C GLY A 269 -3.67 -9.91 4.17
N LEU A 270 -4.20 -8.79 4.69
CA LEU A 270 -3.40 -7.68 5.20
C LEU A 270 -3.31 -7.76 6.73
N PRO A 271 -2.13 -8.10 7.30
CA PRO A 271 -1.93 -8.20 8.74
C PRO A 271 -1.69 -6.81 9.35
N GLU A 272 -2.78 -6.09 9.59
CA GLU A 272 -2.79 -4.73 10.12
C GLU A 272 -3.83 -4.55 11.24
N TYR A 273 -3.93 -3.35 11.79
CA TYR A 273 -4.73 -3.04 12.98
C TYR A 273 -6.20 -3.47 12.92
N ARG A 274 -6.86 -3.38 11.74
CA ARG A 274 -8.30 -3.64 11.61
C ARG A 274 -8.57 -5.12 11.46
N ASN A 275 -7.87 -5.78 10.54
CA ASN A 275 -8.03 -7.21 10.31
C ASN A 275 -7.56 -8.03 11.52
N GLY A 276 -6.34 -7.79 12.00
CA GLY A 276 -5.83 -8.52 13.16
C GLY A 276 -6.51 -8.11 14.48
N GLY A 277 -6.90 -6.82 14.59
CA GLY A 277 -7.68 -6.35 15.73
C GLY A 277 -9.08 -6.96 15.81
N LEU A 278 -9.73 -7.20 14.66
CA LEU A 278 -11.01 -7.90 14.58
C LEU A 278 -10.92 -9.28 15.26
N LEU A 279 -9.85 -10.03 15.00
CA LEU A 279 -9.70 -11.39 15.52
C LEU A 279 -9.52 -11.40 17.05
N ILE A 280 -8.83 -10.42 17.61
CA ILE A 280 -8.72 -10.24 19.07
C ILE A 280 -10.06 -9.78 19.65
N ASP A 281 -10.67 -8.76 19.06
CA ASP A 281 -11.90 -8.13 19.56
C ASP A 281 -13.11 -9.07 19.49
N ALA A 282 -13.11 -9.99 18.53
CA ALA A 282 -14.12 -11.05 18.42
C ALA A 282 -13.82 -12.28 19.28
N GLY A 283 -12.70 -12.30 20.01
CA GLY A 283 -12.29 -13.43 20.85
C GLY A 283 -11.80 -14.66 20.09
N VAL A 284 -11.52 -14.54 18.80
CA VAL A 284 -10.94 -15.60 17.96
C VAL A 284 -9.48 -15.84 18.35
N LEU A 285 -8.72 -14.74 18.53
CA LEU A 285 -7.37 -14.77 19.07
C LEU A 285 -7.36 -14.24 20.49
N GLN A 286 -6.72 -14.97 21.38
CA GLN A 286 -6.52 -14.56 22.78
C GLN A 286 -5.05 -14.72 23.14
N PRO A 287 -4.37 -13.67 23.65
CA PRO A 287 -3.01 -13.83 24.14
C PRO A 287 -2.99 -14.79 25.34
N LYS A 288 -1.96 -15.62 25.44
CA LYS A 288 -1.75 -16.53 26.58
C LYS A 288 -1.65 -15.75 27.91
N ASP A 289 -0.99 -14.59 27.87
CA ASP A 289 -0.97 -13.63 28.98
C ASP A 289 -1.83 -12.41 28.62
N PRO A 290 -2.96 -12.17 29.29
CA PRO A 290 -3.81 -10.99 29.05
C PRO A 290 -3.09 -9.66 29.25
N ALA A 291 -2.02 -9.59 30.06
CA ALA A 291 -1.23 -8.38 30.28
C ALA A 291 -0.49 -7.92 28.99
N ALA A 292 -0.31 -8.84 28.02
CA ALA A 292 0.29 -8.51 26.73
C ALA A 292 -0.50 -7.43 25.96
N LEU A 293 -1.82 -7.34 26.13
CA LEU A 293 -2.64 -6.32 25.47
C LEU A 293 -2.36 -4.89 25.96
N ALA A 294 -1.80 -4.74 27.16
CA ALA A 294 -1.48 -3.44 27.73
C ALA A 294 -0.06 -2.95 27.39
N GLN A 295 0.76 -3.79 26.79
CA GLN A 295 2.15 -3.47 26.47
C GLN A 295 2.25 -2.68 25.18
N ARG A 296 3.39 -1.98 25.02
CA ARG A 296 3.77 -1.28 23.81
C ARG A 296 4.81 -2.09 23.05
N TYR A 297 4.60 -2.28 21.77
CA TYR A 297 5.38 -3.16 20.92
C TYR A 297 5.99 -2.41 19.74
N ARG A 298 7.07 -2.98 19.21
CA ARG A 298 7.60 -2.67 17.87
C ARG A 298 7.08 -3.67 16.86
N ALA A 299 7.08 -3.30 15.60
CA ALA A 299 6.62 -4.18 14.51
C ALA A 299 7.38 -5.52 14.42
N GLY A 300 8.64 -5.54 14.86
CA GLY A 300 9.50 -6.72 14.84
C GLY A 300 9.50 -7.57 16.12
N ASP A 301 8.74 -7.21 17.14
CA ASP A 301 8.64 -8.04 18.36
C ASP A 301 7.92 -9.35 18.03
N GLU A 302 8.43 -10.48 18.51
CA GLU A 302 7.93 -11.83 18.16
C GLU A 302 6.43 -11.98 18.38
N PHE A 303 5.89 -11.42 19.44
CA PHE A 303 4.44 -11.41 19.70
C PHE A 303 3.65 -10.71 18.56
N ILE A 304 4.18 -9.64 18.01
CA ILE A 304 3.54 -8.93 16.89
C ILE A 304 3.72 -9.70 15.58
N VAL A 305 4.88 -10.32 15.37
CA VAL A 305 5.14 -11.17 14.20
C VAL A 305 4.18 -12.38 14.22
N GLU A 306 4.04 -13.05 15.37
CA GLU A 306 3.09 -14.17 15.55
C GLU A 306 1.65 -13.72 15.30
N TRP A 307 1.20 -12.64 15.93
CA TRP A 307 -0.14 -12.09 15.72
C TRP A 307 -0.41 -11.75 14.26
N ARG A 308 0.55 -11.17 13.55
CA ARG A 308 0.42 -10.86 12.12
C ARG A 308 0.34 -12.12 11.27
N ALA A 309 1.18 -13.12 11.54
CA ALA A 309 1.15 -14.41 10.83
C ALA A 309 -0.20 -15.12 11.02
N LEU A 310 -0.70 -15.17 12.27
CA LEU A 310 -2.03 -15.71 12.57
C LEU A 310 -3.14 -14.91 11.89
N THR A 311 -2.98 -13.60 11.78
CA THR A 311 -3.97 -12.76 11.06
C THR A 311 -4.07 -13.16 9.59
N VAL A 312 -2.96 -13.34 8.89
CA VAL A 312 -2.97 -13.81 7.48
C VAL A 312 -3.63 -15.18 7.39
N ALA A 313 -3.16 -16.14 8.16
CA ALA A 313 -3.70 -17.51 8.13
C ALA A 313 -5.21 -17.56 8.40
N LEU A 314 -5.68 -16.83 9.40
CA LEU A 314 -7.11 -16.81 9.76
C LEU A 314 -7.97 -16.04 8.75
N LEU A 315 -7.42 -15.08 8.02
CA LEU A 315 -8.14 -14.44 6.92
C LEU A 315 -8.31 -15.40 5.74
N ASP A 316 -7.32 -16.24 5.44
CA ASP A 316 -7.41 -17.28 4.42
C ASP A 316 -8.46 -18.35 4.79
N GLU A 317 -8.56 -18.74 6.07
CA GLU A 317 -9.60 -19.64 6.57
C GLU A 317 -10.99 -18.97 6.59
N LEU A 318 -11.06 -17.69 6.89
CA LEU A 318 -12.33 -16.97 7.02
C LEU A 318 -12.97 -16.68 5.66
N ALA A 319 -12.17 -16.37 4.62
CA ALA A 319 -12.69 -15.98 3.32
C ALA A 319 -13.60 -17.05 2.67
N PRO A 320 -13.25 -18.35 2.64
CA PRO A 320 -14.14 -19.42 2.18
C PRO A 320 -15.45 -19.49 2.94
N LEU A 321 -15.42 -19.31 4.28
CA LEU A 321 -16.62 -19.33 5.12
C LEU A 321 -17.58 -18.17 4.82
N VAL A 322 -17.02 -16.98 4.56
CA VAL A 322 -17.81 -15.80 4.14
C VAL A 322 -18.45 -16.07 2.79
N ARG A 323 -17.67 -16.55 1.81
CA ARG A 323 -18.17 -16.90 0.46
C ARG A 323 -19.28 -17.96 0.51
N GLN A 324 -19.09 -19.01 1.29
CA GLN A 324 -20.10 -20.04 1.48
C GLN A 324 -21.42 -19.49 2.02
N ARG A 325 -21.36 -18.61 3.02
CA ARG A 325 -22.55 -17.97 3.59
C ARG A 325 -23.28 -17.04 2.64
N LEU A 326 -22.55 -16.43 1.70
CA LEU A 326 -23.10 -15.52 0.70
C LEU A 326 -23.49 -16.24 -0.61
N GLY A 327 -23.14 -17.51 -0.77
CA GLY A 327 -23.37 -18.26 -2.01
C GLY A 327 -22.53 -17.75 -3.19
N LEU A 328 -21.32 -17.25 -2.93
CA LEU A 328 -20.41 -16.66 -3.92
C LEU A 328 -19.17 -17.54 -4.15
N SER A 329 -18.63 -17.52 -5.37
CA SER A 329 -17.36 -18.17 -5.70
C SER A 329 -16.16 -17.28 -5.29
N ALA A 330 -14.94 -17.82 -5.38
CA ALA A 330 -13.72 -17.08 -5.12
C ALA A 330 -13.48 -15.97 -6.17
N GLU A 331 -13.85 -16.24 -7.42
CA GLU A 331 -13.77 -15.26 -8.53
C GLU A 331 -14.77 -14.12 -8.34
N ALA A 332 -16.00 -14.42 -7.89
CA ALA A 332 -17.03 -13.40 -7.66
C ALA A 332 -16.73 -12.54 -6.40
N MET A 333 -16.02 -13.11 -5.44
CA MET A 333 -15.63 -12.42 -4.20
C MET A 333 -14.18 -12.79 -3.81
N PRO A 334 -13.17 -12.23 -4.51
CA PRO A 334 -11.77 -12.41 -4.13
C PRO A 334 -11.50 -11.89 -2.72
N LEU A 335 -10.37 -12.32 -2.13
CA LEU A 335 -10.00 -11.93 -0.76
C LEU A 335 -10.01 -10.40 -0.57
N ALA A 336 -9.56 -9.64 -1.56
CA ALA A 336 -9.59 -8.18 -1.51
C ALA A 336 -11.01 -7.60 -1.29
N CYS A 337 -12.05 -8.24 -1.82
CA CYS A 337 -13.44 -7.85 -1.59
C CYS A 337 -13.93 -8.27 -0.20
N VAL A 338 -13.50 -9.44 0.30
CA VAL A 338 -13.78 -9.88 1.68
C VAL A 338 -13.17 -8.90 2.69
N LEU A 339 -11.95 -8.41 2.43
CA LEU A 339 -11.31 -7.40 3.27
C LEU A 339 -12.12 -6.09 3.28
N GLU A 340 -12.51 -5.56 2.13
CA GLU A 340 -13.21 -4.27 2.02
C GLU A 340 -14.62 -4.31 2.60
N GLY A 341 -15.43 -5.28 2.19
CA GLY A 341 -16.83 -5.38 2.61
C GLY A 341 -17.03 -5.99 3.99
N GLY A 342 -16.04 -6.70 4.50
CA GLY A 342 -16.14 -7.54 5.69
C GLY A 342 -15.14 -7.17 6.79
N THR A 343 -13.96 -7.78 6.76
CA THR A 343 -13.08 -7.84 7.93
C THR A 343 -12.51 -6.51 8.36
N TRP A 344 -12.05 -5.67 7.42
CA TRP A 344 -11.54 -4.34 7.74
C TRP A 344 -12.64 -3.44 8.33
N ALA A 345 -13.81 -3.44 7.71
CA ALA A 345 -14.95 -2.64 8.19
C ALA A 345 -15.45 -3.13 9.56
N ALA A 346 -15.53 -4.46 9.76
CA ALA A 346 -15.93 -5.06 11.04
C ALA A 346 -14.93 -4.74 12.15
N GLY A 347 -13.63 -4.83 11.88
CA GLY A 347 -12.58 -4.46 12.83
C GLY A 347 -12.66 -3.00 13.25
N ARG A 348 -12.97 -2.10 12.31
CA ARG A 348 -13.20 -0.68 12.61
C ARG A 348 -14.42 -0.47 13.53
N VAL A 349 -15.53 -1.17 13.26
CA VAL A 349 -16.76 -1.08 14.07
C VAL A 349 -16.52 -1.62 15.49
N LEU A 350 -15.87 -2.78 15.64
CA LEU A 350 -15.57 -3.35 16.95
C LEU A 350 -14.63 -2.47 17.76
N ALA A 351 -13.55 -1.98 17.16
CA ALA A 351 -12.63 -1.04 17.81
C ALA A 351 -13.35 0.22 18.28
N GLN A 352 -14.28 0.76 17.46
CA GLN A 352 -15.09 1.91 17.86
C GLN A 352 -16.00 1.61 19.05
N ARG A 353 -16.64 0.44 19.06
CA ARG A 353 -17.55 0.04 20.14
C ARG A 353 -16.82 -0.24 21.46
N LEU A 354 -15.66 -0.91 21.39
CA LEU A 354 -14.94 -1.38 22.56
C LEU A 354 -14.01 -0.32 23.17
N ARG A 355 -13.42 0.54 22.35
CA ARG A 355 -12.35 1.47 22.78
C ARG A 355 -12.45 2.88 22.18
N GLY A 356 -13.55 3.24 21.52
CA GLY A 356 -13.67 4.55 20.86
C GLY A 356 -12.77 4.72 19.63
N GLY A 357 -12.29 3.60 19.04
CA GLY A 357 -11.58 3.57 17.78
C GLY A 357 -10.12 3.09 17.78
N PRO A 358 -9.33 3.18 18.88
CA PRO A 358 -8.00 2.59 18.93
C PRO A 358 -7.99 1.08 18.69
N PRO A 359 -6.89 0.50 18.15
CA PRO A 359 -6.73 -0.95 18.03
C PRO A 359 -6.52 -1.62 19.40
N PRO A 360 -6.67 -2.97 19.49
CA PRO A 360 -6.45 -3.68 20.74
C PRO A 360 -4.97 -3.78 21.15
N LEU A 361 -4.05 -3.64 20.21
CA LEU A 361 -2.60 -3.65 20.43
C LEU A 361 -2.00 -2.28 20.22
N ASN A 362 -1.04 -1.91 21.05
CA ASN A 362 -0.30 -0.66 20.94
C ASN A 362 1.04 -0.91 20.25
N ILE A 363 1.13 -0.58 18.97
CA ILE A 363 2.33 -0.78 18.13
C ILE A 363 2.91 0.58 17.75
N GLU A 364 4.22 0.75 17.97
CA GLU A 364 4.94 1.95 17.54
C GLU A 364 5.02 2.01 16.03
N SER A 365 4.52 3.10 15.45
CA SER A 365 4.70 3.38 14.03
C SER A 365 5.85 4.35 13.82
N ASP A 366 6.72 4.04 12.87
CA ASP A 366 7.79 4.93 12.40
C ASP A 366 7.38 5.78 11.18
N GLY A 367 6.14 5.61 10.74
CA GLY A 367 5.60 6.29 9.56
C GLY A 367 5.99 5.68 8.21
N THR A 368 6.55 4.46 8.19
CA THR A 368 7.01 3.81 6.96
C THR A 368 6.37 2.44 6.70
N ILE A 369 6.32 1.56 7.69
CA ILE A 369 5.88 0.16 7.50
C ILE A 369 4.51 -0.10 8.14
N PHE A 370 4.20 0.54 9.26
CA PHE A 370 3.03 0.25 10.08
C PHE A 370 2.18 1.47 10.38
#